data_bf110ddf4c91d8d25cb15b6a77d3174f
#
_entry.id   bf110ddf4c91d8d25cb15b6a77d3174f
#
_cell.length_a   1.000
_cell.length_b   1.000
_cell.length_c   1.000
_cell.angle_alpha   90.00
_cell.angle_beta   90.00
_cell.angle_gamma   90.00
#
_symmetry.space_group_name_H-M   'P 1'
#
loop_
_entity.id
_entity.type
_entity.pdbx_description
1 polymer ?
#
loop_
_entity_poly.entity_id
_entity_poly.type
_entity_poly.pdbx_seq_one_letter_code
_entity_poly.pdbx_strand_id
1 'polypeptide(L)'
;MAPNRYYCLAKEIAKLKPNTILEIGTHNGRSAAIKLEEAVKHNSAVKYFGFDLFEDMTEELAVEEHHGKKLPSMSIASQKLARYNVAFIKGNTKETLAEFSHEEPIDFVFIDGGHSVETIQSDWDNVKRLISDSSVVIFDDYYKEREDVGCKTVVDSLESEGYSVEEVESGISFSQKRDLGDQLTVLMMKVTKS
;
A
#
# COMPACT_ATOMS: atom_id res chain seq x y z
N MET A 1 1.15 -3.08 23.94
CA MET A 1 1.31 -3.56 22.54
C MET A 1 2.38 -2.72 21.90
N ALA A 2 3.30 -3.32 21.14
CA ALA A 2 4.26 -2.55 20.36
C ALA A 2 3.48 -1.64 19.41
N PRO A 3 3.91 -0.39 19.20
CA PRO A 3 3.25 0.51 18.28
C PRO A 3 3.26 -0.11 16.88
N ASN A 4 2.11 -0.07 16.18
CA ASN A 4 1.97 -0.57 14.83
C ASN A 4 2.22 0.60 13.87
N ARG A 5 3.22 0.48 12.97
CA ARG A 5 3.57 1.53 11.99
C ARG A 5 2.39 1.96 11.12
N TYR A 6 1.44 1.07 10.85
CA TYR A 6 0.26 1.38 10.04
C TYR A 6 -0.74 2.35 10.71
N TYR A 7 -0.56 2.70 11.99
CA TYR A 7 -1.42 3.74 12.61
C TYR A 7 -1.19 5.15 12.02
N CYS A 8 -0.06 5.40 11.36
CA CYS A 8 0.13 6.63 10.61
C CYS A 8 -0.86 6.75 9.44
N LEU A 9 -1.24 5.63 8.81
CA LEU A 9 -2.24 5.61 7.75
C LEU A 9 -3.61 6.09 8.25
N ALA A 10 -4.01 5.72 9.47
CA ALA A 10 -5.26 6.22 10.06
C ALA A 10 -5.24 7.74 10.23
N LYS A 11 -4.10 8.35 10.54
CA LYS A 11 -3.97 9.81 10.61
C LYS A 11 -4.17 10.47 9.24
N GLU A 12 -3.60 9.90 8.19
CA GLU A 12 -3.79 10.42 6.83
C GLU A 12 -5.24 10.23 6.34
N ILE A 13 -5.88 9.11 6.66
CA ILE A 13 -7.31 8.86 6.42
C ILE A 13 -8.18 9.90 7.16
N ALA A 14 -7.88 10.21 8.43
CA ALA A 14 -8.62 11.19 9.21
C ALA A 14 -8.53 12.61 8.64
N LYS A 15 -7.37 12.97 8.05
CA LYS A 15 -7.16 14.25 7.36
C LYS A 15 -7.92 14.31 6.03
N LEU A 16 -7.77 13.26 5.22
CA LEU A 16 -8.32 13.21 3.85
C LEU A 16 -9.83 12.95 3.83
N LYS A 17 -10.33 12.08 4.72
CA LYS A 17 -11.73 11.61 4.77
C LYS A 17 -12.21 11.01 3.45
N PRO A 18 -11.53 10.00 2.92
CA PRO A 18 -11.75 9.49 1.58
C PRO A 18 -13.12 8.81 1.43
N ASN A 19 -13.70 8.86 0.24
CA ASN A 19 -14.84 8.04 -0.18
C ASN A 19 -14.38 6.68 -0.73
N THR A 20 -13.16 6.65 -1.28
CA THR A 20 -12.59 5.46 -1.92
C THR A 20 -11.17 5.21 -1.43
N ILE A 21 -10.87 3.95 -1.13
CA ILE A 21 -9.55 3.48 -0.72
C ILE A 21 -9.16 2.31 -1.61
N LEU A 22 -7.96 2.35 -2.18
CA LEU A 22 -7.35 1.24 -2.91
C LEU A 22 -6.07 0.81 -2.19
N GLU A 23 -5.89 -0.48 -2.02
CA GLU A 23 -4.69 -1.07 -1.44
C GLU A 23 -4.13 -2.17 -2.35
N ILE A 24 -2.84 -2.08 -2.63
CA ILE A 24 -2.07 -3.13 -3.28
C ILE A 24 -1.28 -3.83 -2.19
N GLY A 25 -1.45 -5.16 -2.08
CA GLY A 25 -0.89 -5.95 -0.99
C GLY A 25 -1.81 -6.01 0.24
N THR A 26 -3.04 -6.45 0.04
CA THR A 26 -4.04 -6.57 1.13
C THR A 26 -3.67 -7.63 2.17
N HIS A 27 -2.96 -8.69 1.76
CA HIS A 27 -2.56 -9.82 2.59
C HIS A 27 -3.74 -10.39 3.40
N ASN A 28 -3.67 -10.38 4.73
CA ASN A 28 -4.75 -10.81 5.64
C ASN A 28 -5.60 -9.63 6.17
N GLY A 29 -5.59 -8.48 5.51
CA GLY A 29 -6.42 -7.32 5.80
C GLY A 29 -6.07 -6.57 7.10
N ARG A 30 -4.81 -6.63 7.58
CA ARG A 30 -4.42 -5.96 8.83
C ARG A 30 -4.34 -4.44 8.69
N SER A 31 -3.63 -3.95 7.68
CA SER A 31 -3.52 -2.54 7.35
C SER A 31 -4.86 -1.97 6.88
N ALA A 32 -5.60 -2.76 6.08
CA ALA A 32 -6.95 -2.44 5.63
C ALA A 32 -7.91 -2.17 6.79
N ALA A 33 -7.91 -3.03 7.81
CA ALA A 33 -8.77 -2.86 8.99
C ALA A 33 -8.49 -1.54 9.71
N ILE A 34 -7.23 -1.14 9.86
CA ILE A 34 -6.84 0.13 10.51
C ILE A 34 -7.35 1.34 9.71
N LYS A 35 -7.16 1.32 8.37
CA LYS A 35 -7.64 2.39 7.49
C LYS A 35 -9.16 2.50 7.50
N LEU A 36 -9.86 1.36 7.38
CA LEU A 36 -11.31 1.31 7.33
C LEU A 36 -11.95 1.68 8.68
N GLU A 37 -11.35 1.26 9.81
CA GLU A 37 -11.84 1.65 11.14
C GLU A 37 -11.83 3.18 11.32
N GLU A 38 -10.84 3.87 10.77
CA GLU A 38 -10.81 5.33 10.78
C GLU A 38 -11.78 5.92 9.76
N ALA A 39 -11.76 5.42 8.51
CA ALA A 39 -12.54 6.00 7.41
C ALA A 39 -14.06 6.01 7.69
N VAL A 40 -14.60 4.92 8.26
CA VAL A 40 -16.05 4.83 8.56
C VAL A 40 -16.54 5.83 9.61
N LYS A 41 -15.65 6.42 10.41
CA LYS A 41 -16.01 7.50 11.33
C LYS A 41 -16.40 8.78 10.59
N HIS A 42 -15.89 8.95 9.37
CA HIS A 42 -16.10 10.13 8.53
C HIS A 42 -17.10 9.86 7.40
N ASN A 43 -17.05 8.64 6.84
CA ASN A 43 -17.94 8.19 5.78
C ASN A 43 -18.27 6.71 5.93
N SER A 44 -19.50 6.41 6.41
CA SER A 44 -19.94 5.02 6.59
C SER A 44 -20.10 4.24 5.27
N ALA A 45 -20.15 4.93 4.13
CA ALA A 45 -20.28 4.34 2.80
C ALA A 45 -18.94 4.21 2.06
N VAL A 46 -17.80 4.50 2.73
CA VAL A 46 -16.47 4.36 2.12
C VAL A 46 -16.31 3.01 1.43
N LYS A 47 -15.81 3.03 0.19
CA LYS A 47 -15.52 1.83 -0.60
C LYS A 47 -14.03 1.49 -0.50
N TYR A 48 -13.73 0.21 -0.34
CA TYR A 48 -12.36 -0.29 -0.33
C TYR A 48 -12.16 -1.32 -1.43
N PHE A 49 -11.07 -1.17 -2.16
CA PHE A 49 -10.60 -2.09 -3.20
C PHE A 49 -9.26 -2.67 -2.77
N GLY A 50 -9.21 -3.97 -2.52
CA GLY A 50 -8.00 -4.67 -2.09
C GLY A 50 -7.48 -5.59 -3.18
N PHE A 51 -6.28 -5.32 -3.66
CA PHE A 51 -5.58 -6.13 -4.66
C PHE A 51 -4.53 -7.00 -3.98
N ASP A 52 -4.52 -8.28 -4.31
CA ASP A 52 -3.53 -9.23 -3.81
C ASP A 52 -3.54 -10.52 -4.65
N LEU A 53 -2.43 -11.23 -4.69
CA LEU A 53 -2.37 -12.58 -5.23
C LEU A 53 -3.20 -13.56 -4.38
N PHE A 54 -3.32 -13.30 -3.08
CA PHE A 54 -3.96 -14.19 -2.11
C PHE A 54 -3.44 -15.63 -2.26
N GLU A 55 -4.35 -16.61 -2.45
CA GLU A 55 -4.00 -18.03 -2.58
C GLU A 55 -3.23 -18.37 -3.88
N ASP A 56 -3.05 -17.42 -4.82
CA ASP A 56 -2.20 -17.59 -6.01
C ASP A 56 -0.73 -17.24 -5.72
N MET A 57 -0.44 -16.72 -4.51
CA MET A 57 0.93 -16.54 -4.03
C MET A 57 1.59 -17.88 -3.82
N THR A 58 2.65 -18.19 -4.60
CA THR A 58 3.47 -19.39 -4.38
C THR A 58 4.56 -19.14 -3.34
N GLU A 59 5.15 -20.22 -2.80
CA GLU A 59 6.27 -20.11 -1.85
C GLU A 59 7.48 -19.42 -2.50
N GLU A 60 7.74 -19.69 -3.78
CA GLU A 60 8.82 -19.06 -4.55
C GLU A 60 8.60 -17.54 -4.67
N LEU A 61 7.40 -17.11 -5.08
CA LEU A 61 7.04 -15.70 -5.15
C LEU A 61 7.07 -15.03 -3.77
N ALA A 62 6.67 -15.73 -2.72
CA ALA A 62 6.72 -15.21 -1.36
C ALA A 62 8.16 -14.99 -0.86
N VAL A 63 9.11 -15.79 -1.31
CA VAL A 63 10.55 -15.55 -1.02
C VAL A 63 11.06 -14.35 -1.78
N GLU A 64 10.72 -14.23 -3.06
CA GLU A 64 11.18 -13.17 -3.96
C GLU A 64 10.57 -11.80 -3.60
N GLU A 65 9.24 -11.73 -3.48
CA GLU A 65 8.50 -10.47 -3.35
C GLU A 65 8.07 -10.14 -1.90
N HIS A 66 8.09 -11.10 -0.98
CA HIS A 66 7.60 -10.92 0.41
C HIS A 66 8.59 -11.31 1.51
N HIS A 67 9.85 -11.57 1.15
CA HIS A 67 10.88 -11.98 2.12
C HIS A 67 10.44 -13.15 3.03
N GLY A 68 9.67 -14.12 2.51
CA GLY A 68 9.23 -15.31 3.23
C GLY A 68 8.17 -15.07 4.32
N LYS A 69 7.40 -14.00 4.23
CA LYS A 69 6.23 -13.79 5.12
C LYS A 69 5.19 -14.90 4.89
N LYS A 70 4.26 -15.09 5.85
CA LYS A 70 3.13 -16.02 5.71
C LYS A 70 2.33 -15.68 4.47
N LEU A 71 1.86 -16.72 3.77
CA LEU A 71 1.04 -16.56 2.59
C LEU A 71 -0.25 -15.79 2.90
N PRO A 72 -0.68 -14.89 2.00
CA PRO A 72 -1.93 -14.16 2.16
C PRO A 72 -3.15 -15.06 2.00
N SER A 73 -4.28 -14.67 2.60
CA SER A 73 -5.54 -15.40 2.46
C SER A 73 -6.72 -14.46 2.32
N MET A 74 -7.43 -14.58 1.21
CA MET A 74 -8.67 -13.84 0.95
C MET A 74 -9.75 -14.18 1.98
N SER A 75 -9.84 -15.45 2.41
CA SER A 75 -10.81 -15.88 3.43
C SER A 75 -10.58 -15.17 4.75
N ILE A 76 -9.32 -15.09 5.21
CA ILE A 76 -8.96 -14.37 6.45
C ILE A 76 -9.24 -12.88 6.32
N ALA A 77 -8.88 -12.27 5.19
CA ALA A 77 -9.14 -10.87 4.92
C ALA A 77 -10.66 -10.58 4.91
N SER A 78 -11.44 -11.43 4.23
CA SER A 78 -12.90 -11.31 4.15
C SER A 78 -13.57 -11.39 5.52
N GLN A 79 -13.16 -12.33 6.38
CA GLN A 79 -13.69 -12.43 7.74
C GLN A 79 -13.37 -11.17 8.56
N LYS A 80 -12.13 -10.69 8.47
CA LYS A 80 -11.68 -9.51 9.23
C LYS A 80 -12.40 -8.23 8.80
N LEU A 81 -12.69 -8.10 7.51
CA LEU A 81 -13.27 -6.90 6.92
C LEU A 81 -14.78 -7.02 6.63
N ALA A 82 -15.45 -8.08 7.10
CA ALA A 82 -16.83 -8.41 6.76
C ALA A 82 -17.87 -7.30 7.08
N ARG A 83 -17.54 -6.38 7.98
CA ARG A 83 -18.42 -5.26 8.37
C ARG A 83 -18.29 -4.03 7.48
N TYR A 84 -17.34 -4.03 6.54
CA TYR A 84 -17.03 -2.90 5.68
C TYR A 84 -17.46 -3.15 4.23
N ASN A 85 -17.58 -2.09 3.45
CA ASN A 85 -17.86 -2.17 2.02
C ASN A 85 -16.55 -2.45 1.25
N VAL A 86 -16.26 -3.71 1.01
CA VAL A 86 -14.99 -4.20 0.48
C VAL A 86 -15.20 -5.00 -0.80
N ALA A 87 -14.37 -4.73 -1.80
CA ALA A 87 -14.17 -5.56 -2.99
C ALA A 87 -12.72 -6.05 -3.03
N PHE A 88 -12.53 -7.37 -3.12
CA PHE A 88 -11.22 -7.95 -3.33
C PHE A 88 -11.03 -8.31 -4.80
N ILE A 89 -9.86 -7.94 -5.33
CA ILE A 89 -9.43 -8.26 -6.69
C ILE A 89 -8.21 -9.18 -6.56
N LYS A 90 -8.43 -10.47 -6.84
CA LYS A 90 -7.41 -11.50 -6.75
C LYS A 90 -6.65 -11.60 -8.05
N GLY A 91 -5.32 -11.66 -7.98
CA GLY A 91 -4.43 -11.89 -9.11
C GLY A 91 -3.23 -10.95 -9.14
N ASN A 92 -2.40 -11.12 -10.16
CA ASN A 92 -1.23 -10.28 -10.39
C ASN A 92 -1.67 -8.85 -10.75
N THR A 93 -1.16 -7.84 -10.02
CA THR A 93 -1.51 -6.43 -10.24
C THR A 93 -1.10 -5.91 -11.60
N LYS A 94 -0.05 -6.46 -12.22
CA LYS A 94 0.32 -6.15 -13.62
C LYS A 94 -0.83 -6.37 -14.60
N GLU A 95 -1.76 -7.29 -14.29
CA GLU A 95 -2.94 -7.62 -15.09
C GLU A 95 -4.20 -6.99 -14.48
N THR A 96 -4.50 -7.34 -13.23
CA THR A 96 -5.77 -7.00 -12.59
C THR A 96 -5.93 -5.49 -12.36
N LEU A 97 -4.85 -4.79 -11.99
CA LEU A 97 -4.88 -3.36 -11.82
C LEU A 97 -4.92 -2.63 -13.17
N ALA A 98 -4.25 -3.18 -14.21
CA ALA A 98 -4.31 -2.62 -15.57
C ALA A 98 -5.74 -2.66 -16.17
N GLU A 99 -6.50 -3.70 -15.86
CA GLU A 99 -7.90 -3.85 -16.29
C GLU A 99 -8.91 -3.10 -15.40
N PHE A 100 -8.51 -2.75 -14.18
CA PHE A 100 -9.39 -2.09 -13.23
C PHE A 100 -9.73 -0.66 -13.67
N SER A 101 -11.01 -0.31 -13.54
CA SER A 101 -11.52 1.06 -13.75
C SER A 101 -12.53 1.41 -12.67
N HIS A 102 -12.63 2.69 -12.35
CA HIS A 102 -13.61 3.24 -11.43
C HIS A 102 -14.12 4.57 -12.01
N GLU A 103 -15.41 4.87 -11.83
CA GLU A 103 -16.04 6.06 -12.44
C GLU A 103 -15.45 7.36 -11.86
N GLU A 104 -15.24 7.38 -10.56
CA GLU A 104 -14.63 8.51 -9.87
C GLU A 104 -13.16 8.23 -9.54
N PRO A 105 -12.30 9.24 -9.43
CA PRO A 105 -10.93 9.05 -8.98
C PRO A 105 -10.87 8.38 -7.62
N ILE A 106 -9.82 7.59 -7.38
CA ILE A 106 -9.53 7.00 -6.07
C ILE A 106 -8.91 8.04 -5.17
N ASP A 107 -9.51 8.28 -4.00
CA ASP A 107 -9.06 9.33 -3.08
C ASP A 107 -7.77 8.95 -2.32
N PHE A 108 -7.68 7.69 -1.89
CA PHE A 108 -6.54 7.22 -1.11
C PHE A 108 -6.02 5.89 -1.66
N VAL A 109 -4.72 5.83 -1.92
CA VAL A 109 -4.04 4.60 -2.37
C VAL A 109 -2.92 4.24 -1.41
N PHE A 110 -2.80 2.95 -1.09
CA PHE A 110 -1.67 2.41 -0.34
C PHE A 110 -1.01 1.29 -1.14
N ILE A 111 0.27 1.47 -1.47
CA ILE A 111 1.08 0.52 -2.24
C ILE A 111 2.02 -0.20 -1.26
N ASP A 112 1.69 -1.44 -0.92
CA ASP A 112 2.39 -2.34 0.02
C ASP A 112 2.35 -3.79 -0.54
N GLY A 113 2.60 -3.93 -1.85
CA GLY A 113 2.53 -5.18 -2.59
C GLY A 113 3.87 -5.89 -2.73
N GLY A 114 4.29 -6.15 -3.97
CA GLY A 114 5.61 -6.70 -4.26
C GLY A 114 6.75 -5.72 -3.96
N HIS A 115 7.96 -6.25 -3.71
CA HIS A 115 9.10 -5.45 -3.32
C HIS A 115 10.09 -5.18 -4.47
N SER A 116 9.94 -5.84 -5.63
CA SER A 116 10.80 -5.53 -6.78
C SER A 116 10.47 -4.15 -7.33
N VAL A 117 11.50 -3.40 -7.75
CA VAL A 117 11.34 -2.06 -8.35
C VAL A 117 10.42 -2.12 -9.57
N GLU A 118 10.52 -3.18 -10.38
CA GLU A 118 9.67 -3.39 -11.56
C GLU A 118 8.19 -3.53 -11.19
N THR A 119 7.87 -4.31 -10.16
CA THR A 119 6.49 -4.50 -9.70
C THR A 119 5.93 -3.19 -9.17
N ILE A 120 6.68 -2.47 -8.32
CA ILE A 120 6.24 -1.18 -7.78
C ILE A 120 6.07 -0.12 -8.88
N GLN A 121 6.96 -0.09 -9.88
CA GLN A 121 6.81 0.81 -11.04
C GLN A 121 5.54 0.50 -11.84
N SER A 122 5.26 -0.78 -12.08
CA SER A 122 4.04 -1.21 -12.76
C SER A 122 2.78 -0.82 -11.97
N ASP A 123 2.79 -1.00 -10.65
CA ASP A 123 1.69 -0.62 -9.77
C ASP A 123 1.46 0.90 -9.83
N TRP A 124 2.53 1.71 -9.75
CA TRP A 124 2.44 3.16 -9.89
C TRP A 124 1.90 3.59 -11.25
N ASP A 125 2.38 3.01 -12.35
CA ASP A 125 1.94 3.34 -13.70
C ASP A 125 0.43 3.08 -13.90
N ASN A 126 -0.10 2.08 -13.22
CA ASN A 126 -1.54 1.81 -13.21
C ASN A 126 -2.31 2.69 -12.22
N VAL A 127 -1.75 3.00 -11.05
CA VAL A 127 -2.39 3.86 -10.04
C VAL A 127 -2.55 5.29 -10.55
N LYS A 128 -1.52 5.87 -11.20
CA LYS A 128 -1.54 7.28 -11.63
C LYS A 128 -2.67 7.63 -12.61
N ARG A 129 -3.28 6.64 -13.29
CA ARG A 129 -4.45 6.84 -14.14
C ARG A 129 -5.78 6.82 -13.39
N LEU A 130 -5.77 6.37 -12.14
CA LEU A 130 -6.96 6.21 -11.29
C LEU A 130 -7.13 7.34 -10.29
N ILE A 131 -6.14 8.21 -10.12
CA ILE A 131 -6.11 9.27 -9.11
C ILE A 131 -6.36 10.65 -9.72
N SER A 132 -6.69 11.61 -8.86
CA SER A 132 -6.82 13.04 -9.20
C SER A 132 -5.80 13.89 -8.43
N ASP A 133 -5.83 15.21 -8.68
CA ASP A 133 -4.96 16.16 -7.98
C ASP A 133 -5.20 16.22 -6.46
N SER A 134 -6.39 15.80 -5.99
CA SER A 134 -6.72 15.73 -4.56
C SER A 134 -6.42 14.40 -3.89
N SER A 135 -5.97 13.41 -4.65
CA SER A 135 -5.69 12.06 -4.13
C SER A 135 -4.39 12.04 -3.33
N VAL A 136 -4.35 11.11 -2.38
CA VAL A 136 -3.14 10.80 -1.60
C VAL A 136 -2.70 9.38 -1.89
N VAL A 137 -1.45 9.20 -2.27
CA VAL A 137 -0.83 7.89 -2.45
C VAL A 137 0.26 7.70 -1.41
N ILE A 138 0.27 6.57 -0.72
CA ILE A 138 1.32 6.21 0.23
C ILE A 138 2.00 4.95 -0.26
N PHE A 139 3.32 5.01 -0.37
CA PHE A 139 4.19 3.87 -0.64
C PHE A 139 4.78 3.35 0.66
N ASP A 140 4.73 2.04 0.86
CA ASP A 140 5.52 1.35 1.88
C ASP A 140 6.89 0.96 1.34
N ASP A 141 7.74 0.43 2.22
CA ASP A 141 9.06 -0.15 1.89
C ASP A 141 10.02 0.80 1.14
N TYR A 142 10.05 2.08 1.54
CA TYR A 142 11.12 2.98 1.13
C TYR A 142 12.37 2.71 1.97
N TYR A 143 13.32 1.99 1.39
CA TYR A 143 14.61 1.67 2.02
C TYR A 143 15.64 2.75 1.73
N LYS A 144 16.02 3.55 2.76
CA LYS A 144 16.99 4.65 2.57
C LYS A 144 18.31 4.21 1.96
N GLU A 145 18.78 3.04 2.35
CA GLU A 145 20.10 2.51 2.03
C GLU A 145 20.11 1.60 0.79
N ARG A 146 18.97 1.42 0.09
CA ARG A 146 18.86 0.49 -1.04
C ARG A 146 18.08 1.10 -2.21
N GLU A 147 18.53 0.76 -3.43
CA GLU A 147 17.89 1.15 -4.69
C GLU A 147 17.46 -0.05 -5.55
N ASP A 148 17.91 -1.25 -5.17
CA ASP A 148 17.67 -2.49 -5.89
C ASP A 148 16.34 -3.16 -5.50
N VAL A 149 15.70 -2.70 -4.44
CA VAL A 149 14.45 -3.25 -3.89
C VAL A 149 13.69 -2.15 -3.14
N GLY A 150 12.38 -2.30 -3.06
CA GLY A 150 11.48 -1.32 -2.44
C GLY A 150 11.17 -0.14 -3.37
N CYS A 151 10.46 0.83 -2.83
CA CYS A 151 9.90 1.92 -3.64
C CYS A 151 10.84 3.12 -3.86
N LYS A 152 12.06 3.13 -3.28
CA LYS A 152 12.94 4.30 -3.31
C LYS A 152 13.18 4.83 -4.73
N THR A 153 13.59 3.95 -5.66
CA THR A 153 13.90 4.35 -7.05
C THR A 153 12.70 4.97 -7.76
N VAL A 154 11.50 4.42 -7.53
CA VAL A 154 10.26 4.96 -8.10
C VAL A 154 9.92 6.30 -7.47
N VAL A 155 9.87 6.37 -6.14
CA VAL A 155 9.46 7.59 -5.40
C VAL A 155 10.40 8.76 -5.65
N ASP A 156 11.72 8.55 -5.69
CA ASP A 156 12.72 9.60 -5.93
C ASP A 156 12.58 10.24 -7.33
N SER A 157 11.94 9.57 -8.29
CA SER A 157 11.69 10.15 -9.63
C SER A 157 10.46 11.06 -9.68
N LEU A 158 9.53 10.94 -8.74
CA LEU A 158 8.19 11.52 -8.84
C LEU A 158 8.18 13.05 -8.74
N GLU A 159 9.12 13.67 -8.02
CA GLU A 159 9.22 15.14 -7.97
C GLU A 159 9.46 15.72 -9.37
N SER A 160 10.25 15.04 -10.21
CA SER A 160 10.48 15.46 -11.59
C SER A 160 9.24 15.30 -12.48
N GLU A 161 8.28 14.48 -12.07
CA GLU A 161 7.01 14.23 -12.74
C GLU A 161 5.87 15.18 -12.24
N GLY A 162 6.18 16.11 -11.33
CA GLY A 162 5.22 17.10 -10.80
C GLY A 162 4.42 16.57 -9.60
N TYR A 163 5.00 15.70 -8.80
CA TYR A 163 4.44 15.27 -7.53
C TYR A 163 5.24 15.86 -6.35
N SER A 164 4.58 16.09 -5.24
CA SER A 164 5.19 16.37 -3.95
C SER A 164 5.38 15.09 -3.18
N VAL A 165 6.58 14.89 -2.63
CA VAL A 165 6.96 13.68 -1.88
C VAL A 165 7.34 14.07 -0.46
N GLU A 166 6.73 13.43 0.54
CA GLU A 166 7.05 13.66 1.95
C GLU A 166 7.06 12.34 2.75
N GLU A 167 7.90 12.28 3.79
CA GLU A 167 7.91 11.15 4.71
C GLU A 167 6.65 11.17 5.58
N VAL A 168 5.95 10.04 5.67
CA VAL A 168 4.83 9.90 6.61
C VAL A 168 5.38 9.72 8.02
N GLU A 169 5.02 10.63 8.92
CA GLU A 169 5.41 10.56 10.33
C GLU A 169 4.81 9.33 11.02
N SER A 170 5.49 8.20 10.89
CA SER A 170 5.09 6.96 11.56
C SER A 170 5.36 6.97 13.07
N GLY A 171 6.27 7.84 13.53
CA GLY A 171 6.80 7.83 14.90
C GLY A 171 7.63 6.57 15.24
N ILE A 172 7.85 5.70 14.27
CA ILE A 172 8.53 4.43 14.43
C ILE A 172 9.44 4.22 13.23
N SER A 173 10.73 4.47 13.40
CA SER A 173 11.73 3.99 12.48
C SER A 173 11.99 2.51 12.78
N PHE A 174 11.74 1.65 11.81
CA PHE A 174 12.13 0.26 11.90
C PHE A 174 13.55 0.11 11.35
N SER A 175 14.47 -0.23 12.21
CA SER A 175 15.72 -0.81 11.77
C SER A 175 15.54 -2.33 11.73
N GLN A 176 15.54 -2.92 10.55
CA GLN A 176 15.66 -4.36 10.42
C GLN A 176 17.13 -4.74 10.50
N LYS A 177 17.47 -5.51 11.53
CA LYS A 177 18.78 -6.19 11.60
C LYS A 177 18.69 -7.40 10.65
N ARG A 178 19.37 -7.35 9.51
CA ARG A 178 19.61 -8.56 8.69
C ARG A 178 20.77 -9.35 9.29
N ASP A 179 20.86 -10.62 8.93
CA ASP A 179 21.91 -11.58 9.35
C ASP A 179 23.33 -11.11 9.02
N LEU A 180 23.51 -10.06 8.23
CA LEU A 180 24.79 -9.43 7.85
C LEU A 180 25.14 -8.19 8.68
N GLY A 181 24.35 -7.85 9.69
CA GLY A 181 24.68 -6.72 10.60
C GLY A 181 24.29 -5.33 10.09
N ASP A 182 23.76 -5.20 8.89
CA ASP A 182 23.34 -3.91 8.31
C ASP A 182 21.98 -3.48 8.87
N GLN A 183 21.92 -2.20 9.25
CA GLN A 183 20.70 -1.57 9.73
C GLN A 183 19.99 -0.90 8.55
N LEU A 184 18.80 -1.41 8.17
CA LEU A 184 17.97 -0.79 7.15
C LEU A 184 16.93 0.14 7.79
N THR A 185 16.81 1.34 7.26
CA THR A 185 15.76 2.30 7.63
C THR A 185 14.61 2.16 6.63
N VAL A 186 13.45 1.73 7.11
CA VAL A 186 12.25 1.55 6.30
C VAL A 186 11.26 2.68 6.59
N LEU A 187 10.86 3.41 5.56
CA LEU A 187 9.93 4.53 5.66
C LEU A 187 8.67 4.27 4.84
N MET A 188 7.62 5.04 5.13
CA MET A 188 6.49 5.26 4.24
C MET A 188 6.59 6.64 3.62
N MET A 189 6.35 6.72 2.32
CA MET A 189 6.41 7.99 1.57
C MET A 189 5.03 8.35 1.06
N LYS A 190 4.61 9.59 1.33
CA LYS A 190 3.36 10.15 0.85
C LYS A 190 3.61 10.96 -0.41
N VAL A 191 2.80 10.72 -1.42
CA VAL A 191 2.85 11.36 -2.72
C VAL A 191 1.51 12.05 -3.00
N THR A 192 1.57 13.32 -3.39
CA THR A 192 0.43 14.13 -3.80
C THR A 192 0.77 14.90 -5.06
N LYS A 193 -0.23 15.32 -5.84
CA LYS A 193 0.01 16.21 -6.98
C LYS A 193 0.50 17.57 -6.48
N SER A 194 1.52 18.14 -7.16
CA SER A 194 2.08 19.48 -6.84
C SER A 194 1.18 20.61 -7.35
#